data_17cb9d32dea150e4e11e3370a8c2006e
#
_entry.id   17cb9d32dea150e4e11e3370a8c2006e
#
_cell.length_a   1.000
_cell.length_b   1.000
_cell.length_c   1.000
_cell.angle_alpha   90.00
_cell.angle_beta   90.00
_cell.angle_gamma   90.00
#
_symmetry.space_group_name_H-M   'P 1'
#
loop_
_entity.id
_entity.type
_entity.pdbx_description
1 polymer ?
#
loop_
_entity_poly.entity_id
_entity_poly.type
_entity_poly.pdbx_seq_one_letter_code
_entity_poly.pdbx_strand_id
1 'polypeptide(L)'
;LPEGSARGYICENFGALFRLPDLGPIGSNGLANPRDFLTPHAFYEDVEGAFELVAKFNGKLWQAEIDHSPLDVVAWHGNYAPYKYDLRRFNAIGSISYDHPDPSIFLVLQSLSDTPGVDSIDFVIFPPRWLAAEDTFRPPWFHRNVASEFMGLVHGAYDAKAEGFVPGGASLHNCMSGHGPDANTFEKASNADTTKPVKIDETMAFMFETRAIIRPTPYALEAAQLQSDYYKCWQGIRKYFEPEQK
;
A
#
# COMPACT_ATOMS: atom_id res chain seq x y z
N LEU A 1 1.05 4.25 21.61
CA LEU A 1 -0.15 4.63 20.88
C LEU A 1 -0.81 5.80 21.62
N PRO A 2 -1.46 6.73 20.93
CA PRO A 2 -2.28 7.74 21.59
C PRO A 2 -3.44 7.05 22.34
N GLU A 3 -3.93 7.69 23.39
CA GLU A 3 -5.13 7.22 24.07
C GLU A 3 -6.32 7.20 23.09
N GLY A 4 -7.09 6.12 23.11
CA GLY A 4 -8.26 5.92 22.28
C GLY A 4 -8.14 4.76 21.29
N SER A 5 -9.09 4.65 20.38
CA SER A 5 -9.11 3.60 19.36
C SER A 5 -8.11 3.90 18.24
N ALA A 6 -7.42 2.87 17.78
CA ALA A 6 -6.53 2.93 16.62
C ALA A 6 -7.00 1.94 15.55
N ARG A 7 -6.79 2.30 14.29
CA ARG A 7 -7.01 1.43 13.13
C ARG A 7 -5.73 1.32 12.34
N GLY A 8 -5.41 0.13 11.87
CA GLY A 8 -4.20 -0.10 11.09
C GLY A 8 -4.31 -1.31 10.18
N TYR A 9 -3.29 -1.46 9.37
CA TYR A 9 -3.08 -2.62 8.52
C TYR A 9 -1.78 -3.29 8.97
N ILE A 10 -1.72 -4.60 8.85
CA ILE A 10 -0.54 -5.39 9.23
C ILE A 10 -0.10 -6.21 8.03
N CYS A 11 1.16 -6.04 7.65
CA CYS A 11 1.82 -6.91 6.69
C CYS A 11 2.91 -7.70 7.42
N GLU A 12 2.95 -9.00 7.19
CA GLU A 12 3.94 -9.90 7.73
C GLU A 12 4.65 -10.62 6.58
N ASN A 13 5.96 -10.41 6.50
CA ASN A 13 6.81 -10.98 5.47
C ASN A 13 7.82 -11.94 6.09
N PHE A 14 7.89 -13.17 5.57
CA PHE A 14 8.82 -14.22 6.00
C PHE A 14 10.06 -14.35 5.09
N GLY A 15 10.27 -13.40 4.19
CA GLY A 15 11.44 -13.31 3.33
C GLY A 15 12.59 -12.51 3.96
N ALA A 16 13.28 -11.75 3.14
CA ALA A 16 14.30 -10.84 3.59
C ALA A 16 13.71 -9.68 4.40
N LEU A 17 14.54 -9.04 5.22
CA LEU A 17 14.12 -7.83 5.96
C LEU A 17 13.75 -6.71 5.00
N PHE A 18 12.78 -5.90 5.39
CA PHE A 18 12.52 -4.63 4.71
C PHE A 18 13.72 -3.69 4.83
N ARG A 19 14.05 -3.05 3.73
CA ARG A 19 15.11 -2.05 3.63
C ARG A 19 14.66 -0.88 2.78
N LEU A 20 15.40 0.22 2.87
CA LEU A 20 15.25 1.31 1.90
C LEU A 20 15.67 0.83 0.51
N PRO A 21 14.97 1.27 -0.55
CA PRO A 21 15.36 0.95 -1.91
C PRO A 21 16.73 1.57 -2.24
N ASP A 22 17.48 0.87 -3.08
CA ASP A 22 18.70 1.44 -3.65
C ASP A 22 18.32 2.56 -4.61
N LEU A 23 19.02 3.68 -4.53
CA LEU A 23 18.86 4.73 -5.53
C LEU A 23 19.42 4.23 -6.85
N GLY A 24 18.60 4.27 -7.89
CA GLY A 24 19.05 3.98 -9.25
C GLY A 24 20.04 5.05 -9.73
N PRO A 25 20.72 4.81 -10.87
CA PRO A 25 21.71 5.76 -11.42
C PRO A 25 21.14 7.15 -11.70
N ILE A 26 19.84 7.25 -11.91
CA ILE A 26 19.12 8.49 -12.16
C ILE A 26 18.33 8.99 -10.93
N GLY A 27 18.45 8.31 -9.76
CA GLY A 27 17.83 8.74 -8.52
C GLY A 27 16.30 8.79 -8.57
N SER A 28 15.67 7.89 -9.31
CA SER A 28 14.25 7.95 -9.64
C SER A 28 13.32 7.32 -8.60
N ASN A 29 13.85 6.67 -7.58
CA ASN A 29 13.03 6.06 -6.54
C ASN A 29 12.47 7.11 -5.58
N GLY A 30 11.35 6.80 -4.97
CA GLY A 30 10.78 7.61 -3.91
C GLY A 30 11.74 7.75 -2.73
N LEU A 31 11.62 8.81 -1.95
CA LEU A 31 12.59 9.19 -0.94
C LEU A 31 12.01 9.13 0.46
N ALA A 32 12.16 7.96 1.10
CA ALA A 32 12.17 7.87 2.54
C ALA A 32 13.60 8.13 3.03
N ASN A 33 13.81 9.19 3.82
CA ASN A 33 15.13 9.51 4.31
C ASN A 33 15.46 8.69 5.58
N PRO A 34 16.62 8.01 5.66
CA PRO A 34 17.00 7.22 6.84
C PRO A 34 16.91 7.98 8.16
N ARG A 35 17.19 9.27 8.19
CA ARG A 35 17.12 10.12 9.40
C ARG A 35 15.71 10.24 10.00
N ASP A 36 14.68 9.99 9.20
CA ASP A 36 13.29 10.12 9.62
C ASP A 36 12.73 8.82 10.25
N PHE A 37 13.53 7.74 10.22
CA PHE A 37 13.22 6.49 10.90
C PHE A 37 13.69 6.56 12.34
N LEU A 38 12.75 6.44 13.26
CA LEU A 38 13.01 6.55 14.70
C LEU A 38 12.93 5.16 15.35
N THR A 39 13.83 4.87 16.26
CA THR A 39 13.75 3.65 17.07
C THR A 39 12.75 3.88 18.21
N PRO A 40 11.65 3.13 18.28
CA PRO A 40 10.73 3.21 19.39
C PRO A 40 11.35 2.56 20.65
N HIS A 41 10.98 3.07 21.82
CA HIS A 41 11.26 2.38 23.07
C HIS A 41 10.17 1.34 23.33
N ALA A 42 10.59 0.15 23.80
CA ALA A 42 9.65 -0.85 24.27
C ALA A 42 8.94 -0.34 25.54
N PHE A 43 7.67 -0.59 25.61
CA PHE A 43 6.91 -0.37 26.85
C PHE A 43 7.10 -1.60 27.75
N TYR A 44 7.38 -1.33 29.03
CA TYR A 44 7.47 -2.35 30.08
C TYR A 44 6.36 -2.12 31.09
N GLU A 45 5.70 -3.17 31.49
CA GLU A 45 4.64 -3.16 32.50
C GLU A 45 4.70 -4.42 33.34
N ASP A 46 4.81 -4.24 34.65
CA ASP A 46 4.78 -5.33 35.61
C ASP A 46 3.49 -5.21 36.43
N VAL A 47 2.43 -5.83 35.93
CA VAL A 47 1.08 -5.76 36.50
C VAL A 47 0.48 -7.16 36.59
N GLU A 48 0.04 -7.56 37.81
CA GLU A 48 -0.75 -8.76 37.98
C GLU A 48 -2.22 -8.52 37.58
N GLY A 49 -2.84 -9.50 36.95
CA GLY A 49 -4.22 -9.44 36.51
C GLY A 49 -4.54 -10.47 35.44
N ALA A 50 -5.80 -10.57 35.05
CA ALA A 50 -6.19 -11.45 33.95
C ALA A 50 -5.94 -10.76 32.60
N PHE A 51 -5.06 -11.35 31.82
CA PHE A 51 -4.74 -10.89 30.46
C PHE A 51 -4.98 -11.99 29.44
N GLU A 52 -5.46 -11.58 28.26
CA GLU A 52 -5.60 -12.48 27.13
C GLU A 52 -4.39 -12.28 26.19
N LEU A 53 -3.60 -13.34 26.01
CA LEU A 53 -2.49 -13.38 25.06
C LEU A 53 -2.96 -14.05 23.78
N VAL A 54 -2.96 -13.31 22.65
CA VAL A 54 -3.32 -13.83 21.33
C VAL A 54 -2.11 -13.92 20.44
N ALA A 55 -1.80 -15.12 19.96
CA ALA A 55 -0.72 -15.38 19.02
C ALA A 55 -1.28 -15.79 17.65
N LYS A 56 -0.74 -15.20 16.58
CA LYS A 56 -1.02 -15.62 15.22
C LYS A 56 0.02 -16.65 14.79
N PHE A 57 -0.45 -17.84 14.42
CA PHE A 57 0.43 -18.90 13.93
C PHE A 57 -0.25 -19.71 12.83
N ASN A 58 0.43 -19.90 11.72
CA ASN A 58 -0.02 -20.73 10.58
C ASN A 58 -1.44 -20.39 10.11
N GLY A 59 -1.73 -19.09 9.95
CA GLY A 59 -3.03 -18.59 9.49
C GLY A 59 -4.18 -18.72 10.49
N LYS A 60 -3.87 -19.04 11.76
CA LYS A 60 -4.85 -19.15 12.84
C LYS A 60 -4.45 -18.25 14.00
N LEU A 61 -5.45 -17.88 14.80
CA LEU A 61 -5.25 -17.22 16.08
C LEU A 61 -5.33 -18.25 17.20
N TRP A 62 -4.40 -18.16 18.12
CA TRP A 62 -4.29 -18.98 19.31
C TRP A 62 -4.36 -18.07 20.52
N GLN A 63 -5.04 -18.48 21.55
CA GLN A 63 -5.34 -17.66 22.69
C GLN A 63 -5.01 -18.41 23.97
N ALA A 64 -4.44 -17.69 24.95
CA ALA A 64 -4.20 -18.16 26.30
C ALA A 64 -4.55 -17.07 27.32
N GLU A 65 -5.07 -17.46 28.46
CA GLU A 65 -5.20 -16.57 29.59
C GLU A 65 -3.94 -16.67 30.45
N ILE A 66 -3.41 -15.54 30.87
CA ILE A 66 -2.27 -15.43 31.79
C ILE A 66 -2.62 -14.49 32.94
N ASP A 67 -1.94 -14.63 34.06
CA ASP A 67 -2.21 -13.92 35.30
C ASP A 67 -1.40 -12.64 35.51
N HIS A 68 -0.65 -12.24 34.49
CA HIS A 68 0.18 -11.03 34.51
C HIS A 68 0.25 -10.37 33.11
N SER A 69 0.67 -9.12 33.08
CA SER A 69 0.88 -8.44 31.79
C SER A 69 1.95 -9.13 30.93
N PRO A 70 1.71 -9.40 29.63
CA PRO A 70 2.73 -9.96 28.75
C PRO A 70 3.87 -8.98 28.41
N LEU A 71 3.81 -7.76 28.95
CA LEU A 71 4.82 -6.72 28.75
C LEU A 71 5.84 -6.64 29.89
N ASP A 72 5.86 -7.62 30.78
CA ASP A 72 6.81 -7.76 31.89
C ASP A 72 8.17 -8.38 31.47
N VAL A 73 8.50 -8.27 30.20
CA VAL A 73 9.68 -8.89 29.60
C VAL A 73 10.63 -7.87 28.99
N VAL A 74 11.90 -8.24 28.92
CA VAL A 74 12.91 -7.45 28.21
C VAL A 74 12.73 -7.67 26.70
N ALA A 75 12.52 -6.59 25.94
CA ALA A 75 12.44 -6.66 24.51
C ALA A 75 13.83 -6.90 23.89
N TRP A 76 14.04 -8.10 23.39
CA TRP A 76 15.24 -8.48 22.65
C TRP A 76 14.93 -8.53 21.14
N HIS A 77 15.65 -7.77 20.35
CA HIS A 77 15.42 -7.72 18.91
C HIS A 77 16.59 -8.26 18.06
N GLY A 78 17.78 -8.45 18.62
CA GLY A 78 18.96 -8.90 17.87
C GLY A 78 19.27 -7.99 16.68
N ASN A 79 19.21 -8.55 15.48
CA ASN A 79 19.37 -7.81 14.22
C ASN A 79 18.05 -7.25 13.66
N TYR A 80 16.92 -7.47 14.32
CA TYR A 80 15.59 -7.03 13.91
C TYR A 80 15.21 -5.75 14.68
N ALA A 81 15.97 -4.70 14.49
CA ALA A 81 15.71 -3.44 15.18
C ALA A 81 14.34 -2.88 14.80
N PRO A 82 13.47 -2.59 15.78
CA PRO A 82 12.20 -1.95 15.51
C PRO A 82 12.42 -0.49 15.08
N TYR A 83 11.57 0.00 14.19
CA TYR A 83 11.56 1.41 13.80
C TYR A 83 10.15 1.89 13.55
N LYS A 84 9.95 3.20 13.60
CA LYS A 84 8.73 3.88 13.19
C LYS A 84 9.08 5.00 12.21
N TYR A 85 8.18 5.21 11.27
CA TYR A 85 8.34 6.22 10.23
C TYR A 85 7.01 6.96 10.01
N ASP A 86 7.07 8.28 9.99
CA ASP A 86 5.92 9.11 9.66
C ASP A 86 5.78 9.23 8.14
N LEU A 87 4.78 8.58 7.55
CA LEU A 87 4.57 8.55 6.11
C LEU A 87 4.40 9.94 5.48
N ARG A 88 4.03 10.96 6.26
CA ARG A 88 3.92 12.36 5.80
C ARG A 88 5.28 12.99 5.47
N ARG A 89 6.38 12.35 5.88
CA ARG A 89 7.75 12.76 5.57
C ARG A 89 8.30 12.18 4.27
N PHE A 90 7.53 11.30 3.64
CA PHE A 90 7.91 10.73 2.37
C PHE A 90 7.84 11.78 1.26
N ASN A 91 8.85 11.80 0.40
CA ASN A 91 8.91 12.69 -0.73
C ASN A 91 8.76 11.90 -2.04
N ALA A 92 7.56 11.93 -2.64
CA ALA A 92 7.37 11.38 -3.97
C ALA A 92 8.09 12.27 -5.01
N ILE A 93 8.86 11.63 -5.89
CA ILE A 93 9.51 12.31 -7.01
C ILE A 93 8.50 12.41 -8.16
N GLY A 94 8.48 13.54 -8.84
CA GLY A 94 7.60 13.73 -9.98
C GLY A 94 7.77 15.09 -10.62
N SER A 95 7.15 15.25 -11.79
CA SER A 95 7.09 16.50 -12.54
C SER A 95 5.65 16.76 -12.97
N ILE A 96 5.27 18.02 -13.09
CA ILE A 96 3.99 18.41 -13.68
C ILE A 96 4.05 18.41 -15.21
N SER A 97 5.25 18.39 -15.81
CA SER A 97 5.44 18.49 -17.26
C SER A 97 5.50 17.16 -17.98
N TYR A 98 5.90 16.10 -17.27
CA TYR A 98 5.99 14.76 -17.84
C TYR A 98 5.42 13.74 -16.88
N ASP A 99 4.73 12.76 -17.45
CA ASP A 99 4.28 11.61 -16.69
C ASP A 99 5.46 10.77 -16.24
N HIS A 100 5.30 10.19 -15.05
CA HIS A 100 6.24 9.23 -14.53
C HIS A 100 5.48 7.92 -14.29
N PRO A 101 5.42 7.05 -15.29
CA PRO A 101 4.58 5.85 -15.25
C PRO A 101 5.08 4.78 -14.27
N ASP A 102 6.33 4.89 -13.83
CA ASP A 102 6.94 3.91 -12.93
C ASP A 102 6.52 4.15 -11.46
N PRO A 103 5.85 3.18 -10.81
CA PRO A 103 5.44 3.31 -9.42
C PRO A 103 6.60 3.39 -8.41
N SER A 104 7.85 3.20 -8.84
CA SER A 104 9.03 3.32 -7.97
C SER A 104 9.16 4.68 -7.26
N ILE A 105 8.58 5.74 -7.83
CA ILE A 105 8.50 7.05 -7.16
C ILE A 105 7.74 7.04 -5.84
N PHE A 106 6.98 5.99 -5.57
CA PHE A 106 6.17 5.81 -4.36
C PHE A 106 6.75 4.78 -3.40
N LEU A 107 7.86 4.15 -3.74
CA LEU A 107 8.47 3.07 -2.98
C LEU A 107 9.11 3.57 -1.69
N VAL A 108 8.59 3.13 -0.56
CA VAL A 108 9.10 3.46 0.79
C VAL A 108 10.11 2.44 1.25
N LEU A 109 9.75 1.16 1.21
CA LEU A 109 10.55 0.02 1.65
C LEU A 109 10.35 -1.16 0.70
N GLN A 110 11.40 -1.96 0.55
CA GLN A 110 11.35 -3.19 -0.22
C GLN A 110 11.96 -4.36 0.56
N SER A 111 11.48 -5.56 0.30
CA SER A 111 12.06 -6.80 0.75
C SER A 111 12.50 -7.61 -0.46
N LEU A 112 13.79 -7.80 -0.63
CA LEU A 112 14.35 -8.47 -1.79
C LEU A 112 13.97 -9.95 -1.83
N SER A 113 13.84 -10.48 -3.04
CA SER A 113 13.72 -11.91 -3.26
C SER A 113 15.07 -12.54 -3.64
N ASP A 114 15.04 -13.85 -3.88
CA ASP A 114 16.15 -14.62 -4.45
C ASP A 114 16.38 -14.35 -5.95
N THR A 115 15.44 -13.65 -6.59
CA THR A 115 15.50 -13.31 -8.01
C THR A 115 15.92 -11.87 -8.18
N PRO A 116 17.07 -11.55 -8.77
CA PRO A 116 17.50 -10.18 -9.00
C PRO A 116 16.47 -9.36 -9.77
N GLY A 117 16.17 -8.15 -9.29
CA GLY A 117 15.21 -7.23 -9.89
C GLY A 117 13.74 -7.60 -9.64
N VAL A 118 13.48 -8.57 -8.78
CA VAL A 118 12.12 -8.95 -8.36
C VAL A 118 12.07 -8.97 -6.84
N ASP A 119 11.25 -8.13 -6.25
CA ASP A 119 11.08 -8.10 -4.81
C ASP A 119 10.12 -9.19 -4.31
N SER A 120 10.30 -9.60 -3.07
CA SER A 120 9.33 -10.47 -2.38
C SER A 120 8.07 -9.70 -2.06
N ILE A 121 8.25 -8.48 -1.59
CA ILE A 121 7.17 -7.54 -1.29
C ILE A 121 7.72 -6.12 -1.24
N ASP A 122 6.94 -5.20 -1.76
CA ASP A 122 7.17 -3.77 -1.72
C ASP A 122 6.12 -3.08 -0.88
N PHE A 123 6.52 -1.98 -0.26
CA PHE A 123 5.63 -1.07 0.43
C PHE A 123 5.70 0.30 -0.24
N VAL A 124 4.63 0.69 -0.90
CA VAL A 124 4.47 1.98 -1.57
C VAL A 124 3.36 2.78 -0.92
N ILE A 125 3.45 4.11 -1.03
CA ILE A 125 2.40 5.01 -0.55
C ILE A 125 2.03 6.03 -1.62
N PHE A 126 0.80 6.48 -1.56
CA PHE A 126 0.25 7.52 -2.43
C PHE A 126 -0.10 8.74 -1.56
N PRO A 127 0.90 9.62 -1.30
CA PRO A 127 0.73 10.78 -0.44
C PRO A 127 0.15 11.97 -1.22
N PRO A 128 -0.17 13.08 -0.54
CA PRO A 128 -0.45 14.34 -1.20
C PRO A 128 0.68 14.74 -2.15
N ARG A 129 0.33 15.14 -3.37
CA ARG A 129 1.31 15.48 -4.41
C ARG A 129 0.72 16.29 -5.55
N TRP A 130 1.58 16.90 -6.34
CA TRP A 130 1.23 17.42 -7.64
C TRP A 130 1.13 16.27 -8.65
N LEU A 131 0.07 16.30 -9.47
CA LEU A 131 -0.08 15.39 -10.59
C LEU A 131 0.68 15.92 -11.81
N ALA A 132 1.19 15.03 -12.63
CA ALA A 132 1.61 15.37 -13.97
C ALA A 132 0.43 16.01 -14.72
N ALA A 133 0.70 16.99 -15.56
CA ALA A 133 -0.33 17.76 -16.28
C ALA A 133 -0.04 17.85 -17.77
N GLU A 134 1.05 18.53 -18.14
CA GLU A 134 1.42 18.74 -19.54
C GLU A 134 1.84 17.40 -20.18
N ASP A 135 1.55 17.24 -21.45
CA ASP A 135 2.01 16.12 -22.29
C ASP A 135 1.83 14.73 -21.69
N THR A 136 0.83 14.56 -20.83
CA THR A 136 0.62 13.32 -20.11
C THR A 136 -0.83 12.87 -20.13
N PHE A 137 -1.03 11.58 -20.10
CA PHE A 137 -2.31 10.94 -19.89
C PHE A 137 -2.52 10.66 -18.40
N ARG A 138 -3.67 10.97 -17.91
CA ARG A 138 -4.12 10.67 -16.54
C ARG A 138 -5.49 10.03 -16.57
N PRO A 139 -5.71 9.06 -15.74
CA PRO A 139 -4.93 8.33 -14.73
C PRO A 139 -4.09 7.21 -15.36
N PRO A 140 -3.46 6.34 -14.54
CA PRO A 140 -2.79 5.14 -15.07
C PRO A 140 -3.72 4.30 -15.94
N TRP A 141 -3.15 3.61 -16.89
CA TRP A 141 -3.89 2.73 -17.80
C TRP A 141 -4.55 1.56 -17.03
N PHE A 142 -5.71 1.10 -17.51
CA PHE A 142 -6.19 -0.22 -17.10
C PHE A 142 -5.18 -1.27 -17.56
N HIS A 143 -4.67 -2.06 -16.63
CA HIS A 143 -3.51 -2.89 -16.87
C HIS A 143 -3.57 -4.23 -16.11
N ARG A 144 -2.56 -5.04 -16.30
CA ARG A 144 -2.26 -6.24 -15.53
C ARG A 144 -0.83 -6.17 -15.03
N ASN A 145 -0.61 -6.66 -13.84
CA ASN A 145 0.68 -6.77 -13.22
C ASN A 145 1.02 -8.23 -12.93
N VAL A 146 2.29 -8.59 -12.98
CA VAL A 146 2.78 -9.92 -12.58
C VAL A 146 2.79 -10.08 -11.06
N ALA A 147 2.73 -8.98 -10.32
CA ALA A 147 2.59 -8.95 -8.88
C ALA A 147 1.11 -8.92 -8.45
N SER A 148 0.87 -9.31 -7.21
CA SER A 148 -0.39 -9.09 -6.50
C SER A 148 -0.29 -7.80 -5.71
N GLU A 149 -1.35 -7.00 -5.74
CA GLU A 149 -1.43 -5.70 -5.10
C GLU A 149 -2.51 -5.68 -4.04
N PHE A 150 -2.13 -5.42 -2.80
CA PHE A 150 -3.06 -5.16 -1.71
C PHE A 150 -3.00 -3.69 -1.34
N MET A 151 -4.07 -2.97 -1.65
CA MET A 151 -4.19 -1.55 -1.35
C MET A 151 -5.04 -1.30 -0.10
N GLY A 152 -4.70 -0.24 0.63
CA GLY A 152 -5.52 0.29 1.70
C GLY A 152 -5.60 1.81 1.66
N LEU A 153 -6.72 2.36 2.10
CA LEU A 153 -6.90 3.80 2.24
C LEU A 153 -6.82 4.17 3.72
N VAL A 154 -5.80 4.96 4.07
CA VAL A 154 -5.57 5.42 5.44
C VAL A 154 -6.41 6.67 5.74
N HIS A 155 -6.45 7.61 4.79
CA HIS A 155 -7.08 8.91 4.96
C HIS A 155 -7.55 9.49 3.63
N GLY A 156 -8.63 10.26 3.65
CA GLY A 156 -9.13 11.02 2.51
C GLY A 156 -9.79 10.18 1.42
N ALA A 157 -9.49 10.49 0.18
CA ALA A 157 -9.98 9.80 -1.01
C ALA A 157 -8.82 9.37 -1.89
N TYR A 158 -8.98 8.26 -2.60
CA TYR A 158 -8.01 7.77 -3.57
C TYR A 158 -8.34 8.30 -4.96
N ASP A 159 -7.33 8.81 -5.66
CA ASP A 159 -7.49 9.49 -6.96
C ASP A 159 -7.97 8.59 -8.10
N ALA A 160 -7.65 7.31 -8.08
CA ALA A 160 -8.08 6.36 -9.10
C ALA A 160 -9.47 5.78 -8.85
N LYS A 161 -10.06 6.00 -7.66
CA LYS A 161 -11.39 5.52 -7.29
C LYS A 161 -12.03 6.43 -6.26
N ALA A 162 -12.82 7.36 -6.73
CA ALA A 162 -13.46 8.38 -5.90
C ALA A 162 -14.59 7.82 -5.01
N GLU A 163 -15.22 6.73 -5.39
CA GLU A 163 -16.37 6.16 -4.68
C GLU A 163 -16.14 4.71 -4.28
N GLY A 164 -16.70 4.31 -3.14
CA GLY A 164 -16.66 2.93 -2.65
C GLY A 164 -15.33 2.46 -2.06
N PHE A 165 -14.28 3.30 -2.06
CA PHE A 165 -13.01 3.03 -1.38
C PHE A 165 -12.82 4.06 -0.28
N VAL A 166 -13.11 3.66 0.94
CA VAL A 166 -13.15 4.56 2.12
C VAL A 166 -12.01 4.27 3.09
N PRO A 167 -11.63 5.22 3.96
CA PRO A 167 -10.61 4.99 4.97
C PRO A 167 -10.91 3.75 5.82
N GLY A 168 -9.90 2.87 5.93
CA GLY A 168 -10.02 1.55 6.56
C GLY A 168 -10.47 0.44 5.62
N GLY A 169 -10.86 0.75 4.39
CA GLY A 169 -11.13 -0.23 3.35
C GLY A 169 -9.85 -0.74 2.68
N ALA A 170 -9.97 -1.87 1.99
CA ALA A 170 -8.88 -2.47 1.22
C ALA A 170 -9.38 -3.07 -0.09
N SER A 171 -8.48 -3.19 -1.06
CA SER A 171 -8.70 -3.95 -2.30
C SER A 171 -7.53 -4.90 -2.55
N LEU A 172 -7.82 -6.00 -3.23
CA LEU A 172 -6.83 -6.99 -3.63
C LEU A 172 -6.96 -7.25 -5.13
N HIS A 173 -5.87 -7.04 -5.84
CA HIS A 173 -5.70 -7.38 -7.25
C HIS A 173 -4.60 -8.44 -7.35
N ASN A 174 -5.00 -9.70 -7.49
CA ASN A 174 -4.01 -10.78 -7.61
C ASN A 174 -3.29 -10.73 -8.96
N CYS A 175 -2.14 -11.41 -9.03
CA CYS A 175 -1.30 -11.52 -10.22
C CYS A 175 -2.15 -11.68 -11.49
N MET A 176 -1.88 -10.87 -12.50
CA MET A 176 -2.53 -10.88 -13.81
C MET A 176 -4.03 -10.55 -13.81
N SER A 177 -4.62 -10.17 -12.69
CA SER A 177 -5.98 -9.61 -12.68
C SER A 177 -5.97 -8.23 -13.32
N GLY A 178 -6.87 -7.99 -14.30
CA GLY A 178 -7.01 -6.67 -14.89
C GLY A 178 -7.60 -5.67 -13.90
N HIS A 179 -6.98 -4.52 -13.74
CA HIS A 179 -7.41 -3.46 -12.82
C HIS A 179 -6.87 -2.08 -13.25
N GLY A 180 -7.30 -1.06 -12.55
CA GLY A 180 -6.94 0.34 -12.83
C GLY A 180 -8.00 1.29 -12.33
N PRO A 181 -7.98 2.55 -12.75
CA PRO A 181 -9.04 3.52 -12.45
C PRO A 181 -10.41 3.00 -12.87
N ASP A 182 -11.43 3.32 -12.12
CA ASP A 182 -12.79 3.02 -12.54
C ASP A 182 -13.17 3.78 -13.82
N ALA A 183 -14.23 3.34 -14.51
CA ALA A 183 -14.62 3.91 -15.80
C ALA A 183 -14.93 5.41 -15.72
N ASN A 184 -15.55 5.85 -14.64
CA ASN A 184 -15.89 7.27 -14.44
C ASN A 184 -14.65 8.12 -14.22
N THR A 185 -13.73 7.64 -13.38
CA THR A 185 -12.45 8.31 -13.13
C THR A 185 -11.61 8.36 -14.39
N PHE A 186 -11.54 7.27 -15.16
CA PHE A 186 -10.85 7.21 -16.43
C PHE A 186 -11.38 8.24 -17.43
N GLU A 187 -12.69 8.27 -17.65
CA GLU A 187 -13.34 9.21 -18.58
C GLU A 187 -13.10 10.67 -18.15
N LYS A 188 -13.27 10.95 -16.87
CA LYS A 188 -13.09 12.28 -16.29
C LYS A 188 -11.65 12.77 -16.44
N ALA A 189 -10.68 11.92 -16.13
CA ALA A 189 -9.27 12.28 -16.23
C ALA A 189 -8.79 12.36 -17.69
N SER A 190 -9.32 11.53 -18.60
CA SER A 190 -9.00 11.58 -20.03
C SER A 190 -9.45 12.89 -20.69
N ASN A 191 -10.48 13.54 -20.13
CA ASN A 191 -11.01 14.81 -20.64
C ASN A 191 -10.61 16.01 -19.78
N ALA A 192 -9.72 15.83 -18.81
CA ALA A 192 -9.29 16.90 -17.92
C ALA A 192 -8.41 17.92 -18.67
N ASP A 193 -8.51 19.18 -18.24
CA ASP A 193 -7.61 20.24 -18.71
C ASP A 193 -6.21 20.00 -18.12
N THR A 194 -5.26 19.60 -18.97
CA THR A 194 -3.87 19.35 -18.60
C THR A 194 -2.98 20.60 -18.67
N THR A 195 -3.53 21.74 -19.02
CA THR A 195 -2.79 23.01 -19.08
C THR A 195 -2.55 23.61 -17.68
N LYS A 196 -3.22 23.09 -16.67
CA LYS A 196 -3.11 23.56 -15.28
C LYS A 196 -2.66 22.44 -14.35
N PRO A 197 -1.68 22.71 -13.48
CA PRO A 197 -1.29 21.73 -12.49
C PRO A 197 -2.42 21.48 -11.48
N VAL A 198 -2.59 20.22 -11.08
CA VAL A 198 -3.56 19.79 -10.07
C VAL A 198 -2.81 19.17 -8.92
N LYS A 199 -3.16 19.59 -7.71
CA LYS A 199 -2.65 19.01 -6.47
C LYS A 199 -3.69 18.08 -5.86
N ILE A 200 -3.28 16.87 -5.51
CA ILE A 200 -4.03 16.00 -4.62
C ILE A 200 -3.59 16.31 -3.20
N ASP A 201 -4.53 16.69 -2.36
CA ASP A 201 -4.33 16.95 -0.94
C ASP A 201 -5.20 16.04 -0.09
N GLU A 202 -4.90 16.02 1.22
CA GLU A 202 -5.69 15.33 2.24
C GLU A 202 -5.97 13.85 1.91
N THR A 203 -4.99 13.18 1.32
CA THR A 203 -5.08 11.76 1.01
C THR A 203 -3.85 11.01 1.52
N MET A 204 -4.05 9.76 1.88
CA MET A 204 -2.97 8.81 2.12
C MET A 204 -3.51 7.42 1.85
N ALA A 205 -3.04 6.83 0.77
CA ALA A 205 -3.24 5.41 0.49
C ALA A 205 -1.88 4.70 0.50
N PHE A 206 -1.91 3.38 0.58
CA PHE A 206 -0.72 2.55 0.47
C PHE A 206 -1.02 1.30 -0.34
N MET A 207 0.03 0.64 -0.78
CA MET A 207 -0.05 -0.65 -1.44
C MET A 207 1.10 -1.54 -0.97
N PHE A 208 0.78 -2.79 -0.69
CA PHE A 208 1.76 -3.87 -0.64
C PHE A 208 1.70 -4.59 -1.97
N GLU A 209 2.83 -4.67 -2.64
CA GLU A 209 2.98 -5.35 -3.91
C GLU A 209 3.88 -6.56 -3.73
N THR A 210 3.44 -7.75 -4.17
CA THR A 210 4.18 -9.00 -3.97
C THR A 210 4.10 -9.92 -5.16
N ARG A 211 5.17 -10.65 -5.44
CA ARG A 211 5.17 -11.72 -6.45
C ARG A 211 4.30 -12.93 -6.08
N ALA A 212 3.86 -13.02 -4.85
CA ALA A 212 3.05 -14.13 -4.38
C ALA A 212 1.57 -13.95 -4.72
N ILE A 213 0.89 -15.05 -5.04
CA ILE A 213 -0.58 -15.05 -5.12
C ILE A 213 -1.15 -15.03 -3.71
N ILE A 214 -1.99 -14.03 -3.43
CA ILE A 214 -2.61 -13.86 -2.12
C ILE A 214 -3.93 -14.61 -2.08
N ARG A 215 -4.09 -15.45 -1.06
CA ARG A 215 -5.32 -16.18 -0.81
C ARG A 215 -6.12 -15.48 0.30
N PRO A 216 -7.32 -14.93 -0.01
CA PRO A 216 -8.20 -14.39 1.02
C PRO A 216 -8.64 -15.48 2.00
N THR A 217 -8.82 -15.11 3.25
CA THR A 217 -9.40 -15.99 4.27
C THR A 217 -10.92 -16.11 4.07
N PRO A 218 -11.59 -17.18 4.58
CA PRO A 218 -13.04 -17.24 4.59
C PRO A 218 -13.68 -15.99 5.21
N TYR A 219 -13.12 -15.48 6.31
CA TYR A 219 -13.58 -14.25 6.95
C TYR A 219 -13.61 -13.07 5.96
N ALA A 220 -12.58 -12.89 5.15
CA ALA A 220 -12.53 -11.80 4.17
C ALA A 220 -13.57 -11.98 3.05
N LEU A 221 -13.83 -13.23 2.65
CA LEU A 221 -14.81 -13.55 1.59
C LEU A 221 -16.27 -13.48 2.08
N GLU A 222 -16.49 -13.60 3.37
CA GLU A 222 -17.81 -13.58 4.01
C GLU A 222 -18.10 -12.24 4.71
N ALA A 223 -17.16 -11.32 4.71
CA ALA A 223 -17.33 -10.02 5.35
C ALA A 223 -18.50 -9.24 4.75
N ALA A 224 -19.35 -8.67 5.60
CA ALA A 224 -20.52 -7.89 5.18
C ALA A 224 -20.15 -6.66 4.32
N GLN A 225 -18.92 -6.20 4.42
CA GLN A 225 -18.38 -5.08 3.65
C GLN A 225 -17.81 -5.48 2.29
N LEU A 226 -17.77 -6.80 1.98
CA LEU A 226 -17.26 -7.27 0.70
C LEU A 226 -18.11 -6.75 -0.46
N GLN A 227 -17.47 -6.06 -1.39
CA GLN A 227 -18.11 -5.58 -2.61
C GLN A 227 -18.10 -6.69 -3.68
N SER A 228 -19.14 -7.50 -3.73
CA SER A 228 -19.27 -8.62 -4.67
C SER A 228 -19.35 -8.20 -6.14
N ASP A 229 -19.64 -6.93 -6.39
CA ASP A 229 -19.77 -6.33 -7.71
C ASP A 229 -18.66 -5.34 -8.06
N TYR A 230 -17.56 -5.36 -7.32
CA TYR A 230 -16.42 -4.45 -7.51
C TYR A 230 -15.94 -4.39 -8.97
N TYR A 231 -15.91 -5.52 -9.67
CA TYR A 231 -15.47 -5.59 -11.07
C TYR A 231 -16.33 -4.74 -12.03
N LYS A 232 -17.55 -4.39 -11.64
CA LYS A 232 -18.44 -3.56 -12.46
C LYS A 232 -17.93 -2.14 -12.63
N CYS A 233 -17.08 -1.66 -11.72
CA CYS A 233 -16.53 -0.30 -11.81
C CYS A 233 -15.70 -0.07 -13.09
N TRP A 234 -15.22 -1.12 -13.75
CA TRP A 234 -14.49 -1.06 -15.01
C TRP A 234 -15.36 -1.30 -16.25
N GLN A 235 -16.61 -1.68 -16.06
CA GLN A 235 -17.54 -1.82 -17.18
C GLN A 235 -17.85 -0.44 -17.77
N GLY A 236 -17.71 -0.31 -19.08
CA GLY A 236 -17.89 0.97 -19.76
C GLY A 236 -16.60 1.67 -20.19
N ILE A 237 -15.43 1.18 -19.73
CA ILE A 237 -14.17 1.63 -20.33
C ILE A 237 -14.15 1.27 -21.80
N ARG A 238 -13.97 2.27 -22.67
CA ARG A 238 -13.96 2.08 -24.12
C ARG A 238 -12.74 1.29 -24.58
N LYS A 239 -12.92 0.51 -25.62
CA LYS A 239 -11.81 -0.18 -26.30
C LYS A 239 -11.21 0.77 -27.33
N TYR A 240 -9.90 1.02 -27.19
CA TYR A 240 -9.14 1.84 -28.13
C TYR A 240 -8.19 1.02 -29.01
N PHE A 241 -8.04 -0.26 -28.69
CA PHE A 241 -7.19 -1.14 -29.48
C PHE A 241 -7.93 -1.55 -30.77
N GLU A 242 -7.38 -1.14 -31.90
CA GLU A 242 -7.79 -1.59 -33.25
C GLU A 242 -6.66 -2.49 -33.78
N PRO A 243 -6.90 -3.80 -33.94
CA PRO A 243 -5.90 -4.68 -34.53
C PRO A 243 -5.67 -4.25 -36.00
N GLU A 244 -4.40 -4.15 -36.39
CA GLU A 244 -4.08 -3.92 -37.79
C GLU A 244 -4.78 -4.98 -38.65
N GLN A 245 -5.56 -4.53 -39.61
CA GLN A 245 -6.12 -5.42 -40.64
C GLN A 245 -4.95 -5.93 -41.45
N LYS A 246 -4.60 -7.20 -41.33
CA LYS A 246 -3.62 -7.88 -42.15
C LYS A 246 -4.18 -8.13 -43.52
#